data_75cb8e6682130063dc14199568e357a0
#
_entry.id   75cb8e6682130063dc14199568e357a0
#
_cell.length_a   1.000
_cell.length_b   1.000
_cell.length_c   1.000
_cell.angle_alpha   90.00
_cell.angle_beta   90.00
_cell.angle_gamma   90.00
#
_symmetry.space_group_name_H-M   'P 1'
#
loop_
_entity.id
_entity.type
_entity.pdbx_description
1 polymer ?
#
loop_
_entity_poly.entity_id
_entity_poly.type
_entity_poly.pdbx_seq_one_letter_code
_entity_poly.pdbx_strand_id
1 'polypeptide(L)'
;MLGIKHITGAADLAPKGEPGSWVSDGAREKFMAAYERAFALWPQPYEEFDIETATATTRVHAYRPHPDGAPVVLLTGAGFNASSWYPHVAALAEDGPVYGIDMPGDPNPSVARALMTPPASCAAWLDELLVQLSDRPAHLVGFSYGGWVAMNQAVRAPGRVASITLLDPAGLTKLDARFWLWLSIGGLACLTPMPLRRRLARWLDSPFMLEQDLMTLMWAGIRGYRAEPKFHAILTDDELRAISVPALLITGARSALLTPAEARARGSLMPRAEVAIVPGSHGGFKRINELNDRIAAFVEAQAADKQAAQTDTAADD
;
A
#
# COMPACT_ATOMS: atom_id res chain seq x y z
N MET A 1 19.63 13.69 15.09
CA MET A 1 20.50 12.75 14.37
C MET A 1 20.22 11.35 14.88
N LEU A 2 19.25 10.65 14.29
CA LEU A 2 18.99 9.24 14.61
C LEU A 2 19.98 8.41 13.81
N GLY A 3 20.78 7.63 14.52
CA GLY A 3 21.84 6.82 13.94
C GLY A 3 21.28 5.70 13.06
N ILE A 4 21.48 5.80 11.77
CA ILE A 4 21.18 4.78 10.78
C ILE A 4 22.10 3.59 11.08
N LYS A 5 21.55 2.52 11.66
CA LYS A 5 22.24 1.24 11.74
C LYS A 5 21.95 0.47 10.46
N HIS A 6 22.93 0.37 9.58
CA HIS A 6 22.92 -0.63 8.52
C HIS A 6 22.97 -2.02 9.18
N ILE A 7 21.85 -2.72 9.24
CA ILE A 7 21.80 -4.10 9.69
C ILE A 7 22.04 -5.00 8.47
N THR A 8 23.29 -5.30 8.22
CA THR A 8 23.71 -6.44 7.39
C THR A 8 23.79 -7.67 8.29
N GLY A 9 22.65 -8.30 8.57
CA GLY A 9 22.63 -9.52 9.38
C GLY A 9 21.60 -10.50 8.85
N ALA A 10 22.05 -11.64 8.34
CA ALA A 10 21.22 -12.76 7.90
C ALA A 10 20.60 -13.56 9.08
N ALA A 11 20.45 -12.95 10.27
CA ALA A 11 20.28 -13.70 11.51
C ALA A 11 18.83 -14.06 11.90
N ASP A 12 17.81 -13.43 11.30
CA ASP A 12 16.42 -13.60 11.76
C ASP A 12 15.43 -13.94 10.63
N LEU A 13 15.85 -14.75 9.68
CA LEU A 13 14.94 -15.28 8.65
C LEU A 13 14.06 -16.38 9.25
N ALA A 14 12.76 -16.34 8.98
CA ALA A 14 11.86 -17.43 9.31
C ALA A 14 12.43 -18.78 8.80
N PRO A 15 12.21 -19.90 9.50
CA PRO A 15 12.70 -21.20 9.10
C PRO A 15 12.34 -21.52 7.65
N LYS A 16 13.30 -22.07 6.88
CA LYS A 16 13.08 -22.41 5.46
C LYS A 16 11.84 -23.30 5.32
N GLY A 17 10.87 -22.82 4.55
CA GLY A 17 9.67 -23.59 4.23
C GLY A 17 8.41 -23.21 4.99
N GLU A 18 8.49 -22.32 5.97
CA GLU A 18 7.31 -21.75 6.63
C GLU A 18 6.77 -20.51 5.89
N PRO A 19 5.49 -20.12 6.09
CA PRO A 19 4.96 -18.86 5.59
C PRO A 19 5.82 -17.67 6.02
N GLY A 20 6.02 -16.71 5.14
CA GLY A 20 6.90 -15.57 5.38
C GLY A 20 8.39 -15.88 5.16
N SER A 21 8.74 -16.95 4.42
CA SER A 21 10.12 -17.39 4.20
C SER A 21 10.49 -17.61 2.73
N TRP A 22 11.80 -17.52 2.43
CA TRP A 22 12.34 -17.84 1.12
C TRP A 22 12.51 -19.35 0.97
N VAL A 23 12.18 -19.88 -0.22
CA VAL A 23 12.35 -21.31 -0.52
C VAL A 23 13.82 -21.73 -0.56
N SER A 24 14.73 -20.79 -0.91
CA SER A 24 16.18 -20.98 -0.90
C SER A 24 16.90 -19.64 -0.95
N ASP A 25 18.21 -19.63 -0.60
CA ASP A 25 19.06 -18.44 -0.69
C ASP A 25 19.20 -17.96 -2.14
N GLY A 26 19.37 -18.88 -3.10
CA GLY A 26 19.42 -18.54 -4.52
C GLY A 26 18.08 -17.99 -5.08
N ALA A 27 16.94 -18.35 -4.50
CA ALA A 27 15.66 -17.72 -4.84
C ALA A 27 15.59 -16.29 -4.32
N ARG A 28 16.06 -16.05 -3.09
CA ARG A 28 16.18 -14.71 -2.50
C ARG A 28 17.12 -13.82 -3.32
N GLU A 29 18.29 -14.29 -3.69
CA GLU A 29 19.25 -13.53 -4.51
C GLU A 29 18.66 -13.11 -5.85
N LYS A 30 17.97 -14.03 -6.54
CA LYS A 30 17.28 -13.74 -7.80
C LYS A 30 16.17 -12.70 -7.63
N PHE A 31 15.43 -12.78 -6.53
CA PHE A 31 14.41 -11.80 -6.20
C PHE A 31 15.05 -10.44 -5.93
N MET A 32 16.08 -10.37 -5.10
CA MET A 32 16.74 -9.10 -4.75
C MET A 32 17.32 -8.40 -5.98
N ALA A 33 17.94 -9.15 -6.90
CA ALA A 33 18.42 -8.58 -8.17
C ALA A 33 17.29 -8.03 -9.05
N ALA A 34 16.08 -8.60 -9.01
CA ALA A 34 14.92 -8.05 -9.70
C ALA A 34 14.31 -6.86 -8.95
N TYR A 35 14.35 -6.90 -7.62
CA TYR A 35 13.88 -5.85 -6.73
C TYR A 35 14.68 -4.54 -6.93
N GLU A 36 15.99 -4.59 -6.95
CA GLU A 36 16.86 -3.45 -7.23
C GLU A 36 16.54 -2.81 -8.60
N ARG A 37 16.31 -3.63 -9.65
CA ARG A 37 15.90 -3.11 -10.96
C ARG A 37 14.54 -2.43 -10.94
N ALA A 38 13.58 -2.97 -10.20
CA ALA A 38 12.26 -2.38 -10.07
C ALA A 38 12.31 -1.02 -9.35
N PHE A 39 13.18 -0.88 -8.35
CA PHE A 39 13.39 0.39 -7.65
C PHE A 39 14.16 1.45 -8.47
N ALA A 40 14.82 1.07 -9.56
CA ALA A 40 15.35 2.05 -10.50
C ALA A 40 14.26 2.91 -11.18
N LEU A 41 12.99 2.51 -11.10
CA LEU A 41 11.83 3.27 -11.56
C LEU A 41 11.42 4.39 -10.57
N TRP A 42 11.86 4.32 -9.32
CA TRP A 42 11.55 5.34 -8.32
C TRP A 42 12.32 6.64 -8.61
N PRO A 43 11.76 7.82 -8.23
CA PRO A 43 12.48 9.07 -8.33
C PRO A 43 13.74 9.05 -7.46
N GLN A 44 14.81 9.65 -7.97
CA GLN A 44 16.12 9.68 -7.32
C GLN A 44 16.47 11.08 -6.81
N PRO A 45 17.23 11.22 -5.72
CA PRO A 45 17.65 10.14 -4.82
C PRO A 45 16.54 9.74 -3.85
N TYR A 46 16.46 8.47 -3.48
CA TYR A 46 15.65 8.00 -2.35
C TYR A 46 16.55 7.30 -1.32
N GLU A 47 16.05 7.16 -0.10
CA GLU A 47 16.75 6.50 1.00
C GLU A 47 16.06 5.19 1.35
N GLU A 48 16.84 4.22 1.82
CA GLU A 48 16.34 2.95 2.36
C GLU A 48 16.82 2.78 3.80
N PHE A 49 15.90 2.34 4.67
CA PHE A 49 16.23 2.01 6.05
C PHE A 49 15.24 0.99 6.62
N ASP A 50 15.61 0.37 7.71
CA ASP A 50 14.79 -0.60 8.41
C ASP A 50 14.25 -0.01 9.72
N ILE A 51 12.97 -0.26 9.99
CA ILE A 51 12.31 0.10 11.25
C ILE A 51 11.98 -1.18 12.00
N GLU A 52 12.45 -1.25 13.25
CA GLU A 52 12.13 -2.33 14.18
C GLU A 52 10.83 -2.02 14.93
N THR A 53 9.91 -2.98 14.91
CA THR A 53 8.70 -3.01 15.72
C THR A 53 8.67 -4.28 16.57
N ALA A 54 7.73 -4.41 17.48
CA ALA A 54 7.58 -5.63 18.27
C ALA A 54 7.36 -6.89 17.41
N THR A 55 6.72 -6.74 16.23
CA THR A 55 6.28 -7.86 15.39
C THR A 55 7.02 -7.99 14.07
N ALA A 56 7.84 -7.02 13.68
CA ALA A 56 8.55 -7.06 12.40
C ALA A 56 9.76 -6.14 12.34
N THR A 57 10.71 -6.49 11.45
CA THR A 57 11.67 -5.55 10.87
C THR A 57 11.11 -5.12 9.53
N THR A 58 10.85 -3.83 9.33
CA THR A 58 10.16 -3.31 8.16
C THR A 58 11.09 -2.45 7.32
N ARG A 59 11.31 -2.81 6.05
CA ARG A 59 12.02 -2.00 5.08
C ARG A 59 11.13 -0.83 4.63
N VAL A 60 11.70 0.36 4.68
CA VAL A 60 11.09 1.62 4.28
C VAL A 60 11.93 2.27 3.18
N HIS A 61 11.26 2.76 2.14
CA HIS A 61 11.84 3.57 1.07
C HIS A 61 11.32 4.99 1.20
N ALA A 62 12.20 5.96 1.36
CA ALA A 62 11.83 7.35 1.61
C ALA A 62 12.28 8.24 0.46
N TYR A 63 11.33 8.92 -0.18
CA TYR A 63 11.59 10.02 -1.11
C TYR A 63 11.18 11.32 -0.43
N ARG A 64 12.14 12.21 -0.15
CA ARG A 64 11.98 13.37 0.73
C ARG A 64 12.48 14.68 0.11
N PRO A 65 11.91 15.12 -1.04
CA PRO A 65 12.29 16.42 -1.62
C PRO A 65 11.86 17.58 -0.70
N HIS A 66 10.78 17.39 0.07
CA HIS A 66 10.22 18.33 1.06
C HIS A 66 10.08 17.65 2.43
N PRO A 67 11.15 17.61 3.25
CA PRO A 67 11.17 16.80 4.47
C PRO A 67 10.26 17.32 5.59
N ASP A 68 9.91 18.60 5.57
CA ASP A 68 9.15 19.26 6.65
C ASP A 68 7.62 19.15 6.48
N GLY A 69 7.14 18.58 5.39
CA GLY A 69 5.71 18.39 5.12
C GLY A 69 5.08 17.26 5.93
N ALA A 70 3.76 17.12 5.81
CA ALA A 70 3.05 15.98 6.37
C ALA A 70 3.41 14.70 5.58
N PRO A 71 3.73 13.60 6.27
CA PRO A 71 4.18 12.38 5.59
C PRO A 71 3.04 11.66 4.86
N VAL A 72 3.32 11.19 3.65
CA VAL A 72 2.47 10.24 2.92
C VAL A 72 3.07 8.85 3.04
N VAL A 73 2.29 7.88 3.52
CA VAL A 73 2.72 6.48 3.70
C VAL A 73 1.95 5.58 2.74
N LEU A 74 2.70 4.89 1.88
CA LEU A 74 2.18 4.05 0.80
C LEU A 74 2.17 2.59 1.22
N LEU A 75 0.97 1.98 1.27
CA LEU A 75 0.73 0.60 1.69
C LEU A 75 0.30 -0.25 0.49
N THR A 76 1.06 -1.28 0.17
CA THR A 76 0.89 -2.09 -1.05
C THR A 76 -0.24 -3.11 -0.95
N GLY A 77 -0.69 -3.62 -2.10
CA GLY A 77 -1.53 -4.81 -2.18
C GLY A 77 -0.74 -6.08 -1.83
N ALA A 78 -1.47 -7.15 -1.48
CA ALA A 78 -0.87 -8.45 -1.16
C ALA A 78 0.00 -8.98 -2.30
N GLY A 79 1.18 -9.49 -1.96
CA GLY A 79 2.15 -10.03 -2.93
C GLY A 79 2.97 -8.98 -3.68
N PHE A 80 2.76 -7.70 -3.42
CA PHE A 80 3.53 -6.59 -3.97
C PHE A 80 4.46 -5.97 -2.91
N ASN A 81 5.36 -5.12 -3.36
CA ASN A 81 6.27 -4.34 -2.52
C ASN A 81 6.26 -2.87 -2.95
N ALA A 82 6.97 -2.02 -2.22
CA ALA A 82 6.94 -0.58 -2.41
C ALA A 82 7.38 -0.11 -3.80
N SER A 83 8.13 -0.92 -4.57
CA SER A 83 8.52 -0.57 -5.94
C SER A 83 7.31 -0.31 -6.85
N SER A 84 6.17 -0.97 -6.59
CA SER A 84 4.95 -0.81 -7.38
C SER A 84 4.34 0.60 -7.31
N TRP A 85 4.73 1.40 -6.35
CA TRP A 85 4.27 2.78 -6.19
C TRP A 85 5.01 3.80 -7.06
N TYR A 86 5.99 3.38 -7.88
CA TYR A 86 6.81 4.28 -8.72
C TYR A 86 6.03 5.34 -9.51
N PRO A 87 4.78 5.07 -10.02
CA PRO A 87 4.06 6.08 -10.79
C PRO A 87 3.44 7.18 -9.94
N HIS A 88 3.45 7.02 -8.62
CA HIS A 88 2.76 7.89 -7.67
C HIS A 88 3.71 8.73 -6.83
N VAL A 89 4.92 8.23 -6.56
CA VAL A 89 5.84 8.78 -5.56
C VAL A 89 6.18 10.24 -5.79
N ALA A 90 6.57 10.62 -7.01
CA ALA A 90 6.97 12.00 -7.30
C ALA A 90 5.82 13.00 -7.12
N ALA A 91 4.63 12.63 -7.63
CA ALA A 91 3.45 13.49 -7.52
C ALA A 91 2.93 13.65 -6.09
N LEU A 92 3.07 12.60 -5.27
CA LEU A 92 2.63 12.65 -3.87
C LEU A 92 3.66 13.26 -2.92
N ALA A 93 4.85 13.61 -3.41
CA ALA A 93 5.93 14.20 -2.63
C ALA A 93 6.02 15.73 -2.79
N GLU A 94 5.06 16.39 -3.44
CA GLU A 94 5.10 17.85 -3.71
C GLU A 94 5.09 18.66 -2.40
N ASP A 95 4.35 18.19 -1.36
CA ASP A 95 4.17 18.93 -0.11
C ASP A 95 4.76 18.21 1.12
N GLY A 96 5.41 17.06 0.94
CA GLY A 96 5.95 16.32 2.08
C GLY A 96 6.69 15.04 1.69
N PRO A 97 7.30 14.38 2.69
CA PRO A 97 8.00 13.13 2.45
C PRO A 97 7.04 11.99 2.11
N VAL A 98 7.44 11.14 1.16
CA VAL A 98 6.71 9.91 0.80
C VAL A 98 7.49 8.71 1.28
N TYR A 99 6.82 7.81 2.00
CA TYR A 99 7.37 6.56 2.52
C TYR A 99 6.66 5.36 1.90
N GLY A 100 7.35 4.57 1.10
CA GLY A 100 6.86 3.29 0.61
C GLY A 100 7.23 2.18 1.58
N ILE A 101 6.22 1.42 2.01
CA ILE A 101 6.40 0.38 3.02
C ILE A 101 6.41 -1.00 2.35
N ASP A 102 7.49 -1.74 2.57
CA ASP A 102 7.54 -3.15 2.26
C ASP A 102 6.83 -3.93 3.37
N MET A 103 5.62 -4.37 3.09
CA MET A 103 4.78 -4.98 4.12
C MET A 103 5.32 -6.35 4.54
N PRO A 104 5.52 -6.59 5.86
CA PRO A 104 6.00 -7.88 6.35
C PRO A 104 5.11 -9.06 5.93
N GLY A 105 5.72 -10.22 5.66
CA GLY A 105 5.01 -11.42 5.22
C GLY A 105 4.73 -11.50 3.71
N ASP A 106 5.12 -10.49 2.93
CA ASP A 106 5.14 -10.49 1.47
C ASP A 106 6.58 -10.63 0.92
N PRO A 107 6.77 -10.98 -0.37
CA PRO A 107 8.10 -11.08 -0.96
C PRO A 107 8.77 -9.70 -1.07
N ASN A 108 9.60 -9.39 -0.10
CA ASN A 108 10.38 -8.16 0.04
C ASN A 108 11.46 -8.34 1.13
N PRO A 109 12.31 -7.34 1.42
CA PRO A 109 13.33 -7.43 2.48
C PRO A 109 12.81 -7.42 3.92
N SER A 110 11.56 -7.02 4.16
CA SER A 110 11.01 -6.99 5.52
C SER A 110 10.86 -8.40 6.11
N VAL A 111 10.97 -8.50 7.43
CA VAL A 111 10.90 -9.78 8.16
C VAL A 111 9.76 -9.72 9.17
N ALA A 112 8.75 -10.57 9.00
CA ALA A 112 7.69 -10.75 9.98
C ALA A 112 8.19 -11.68 11.11
N ARG A 113 7.97 -11.30 12.37
CA ARG A 113 8.21 -12.13 13.56
C ARG A 113 6.90 -12.63 14.19
N ALA A 114 5.78 -12.10 13.74
CA ALA A 114 4.45 -12.55 14.12
C ALA A 114 3.49 -12.41 12.93
N LEU A 115 2.35 -13.12 12.98
CA LEU A 115 1.34 -13.02 11.94
C LEU A 115 0.76 -11.59 11.84
N MET A 116 0.75 -11.05 10.64
CA MET A 116 0.23 -9.72 10.33
C MET A 116 -1.27 -9.74 9.94
N THR A 117 -1.92 -10.90 10.01
CA THR A 117 -3.31 -11.08 9.57
C THR A 117 -4.38 -10.66 10.59
N PRO A 118 -4.20 -10.75 11.92
CA PRO A 118 -5.19 -10.20 12.84
C PRO A 118 -5.29 -8.68 12.71
N PRO A 119 -6.51 -8.07 12.58
CA PRO A 119 -6.66 -6.63 12.42
C PRO A 119 -5.96 -5.79 13.49
N ALA A 120 -6.01 -6.23 14.75
CA ALA A 120 -5.37 -5.55 15.87
C ALA A 120 -3.83 -5.60 15.79
N SER A 121 -3.27 -6.75 15.41
CA SER A 121 -1.81 -6.90 15.26
C SER A 121 -1.28 -6.04 14.11
N CYS A 122 -2.02 -5.99 13.00
CA CYS A 122 -1.68 -5.17 11.86
C CYS A 122 -1.71 -3.67 12.20
N ALA A 123 -2.73 -3.21 12.93
CA ALA A 123 -2.82 -1.83 13.38
C ALA A 123 -1.72 -1.47 14.39
N ALA A 124 -1.42 -2.35 15.35
CA ALA A 124 -0.34 -2.11 16.31
C ALA A 124 1.02 -2.01 15.63
N TRP A 125 1.31 -2.91 14.67
CA TRP A 125 2.53 -2.83 13.86
C TRP A 125 2.66 -1.49 13.13
N LEU A 126 1.58 -1.06 12.46
CA LEU A 126 1.61 0.20 11.70
C LEU A 126 1.72 1.41 12.62
N ASP A 127 1.08 1.38 13.78
CA ASP A 127 1.18 2.46 14.77
C ASP A 127 2.62 2.64 15.29
N GLU A 128 3.30 1.54 15.66
CA GLU A 128 4.71 1.55 16.06
C GLU A 128 5.63 2.07 14.93
N LEU A 129 5.32 1.73 13.69
CA LEU A 129 6.06 2.20 12.51
C LEU A 129 5.86 3.71 12.31
N LEU A 130 4.62 4.20 12.38
CA LEU A 130 4.29 5.62 12.21
C LEU A 130 4.95 6.49 13.27
N VAL A 131 5.03 6.02 14.51
CA VAL A 131 5.76 6.71 15.62
C VAL A 131 7.21 6.99 15.25
N GLN A 132 7.86 6.05 14.55
CA GLN A 132 9.28 6.16 14.22
C GLN A 132 9.52 6.93 12.90
N LEU A 133 8.50 7.02 12.04
CA LEU A 133 8.60 7.74 10.78
C LEU A 133 8.47 9.25 10.94
N SER A 134 7.55 9.71 11.80
CA SER A 134 7.27 11.14 11.93
C SER A 134 6.53 11.47 13.23
N ASP A 135 6.82 12.64 13.77
CA ASP A 135 6.04 13.22 14.88
C ASP A 135 4.67 13.77 14.42
N ARG A 136 4.49 13.94 13.12
CA ARG A 136 3.23 14.42 12.51
C ARG A 136 2.35 13.23 12.11
N PRO A 137 1.02 13.35 12.20
CA PRO A 137 0.10 12.37 11.66
C PRO A 137 0.29 12.19 10.15
N ALA A 138 0.25 10.94 9.69
CA ALA A 138 0.50 10.56 8.31
C ALA A 138 -0.78 10.47 7.47
N HIS A 139 -0.67 10.79 6.17
CA HIS A 139 -1.66 10.45 5.17
C HIS A 139 -1.38 9.03 4.65
N LEU A 140 -2.27 8.08 4.93
CA LEU A 140 -2.11 6.68 4.49
C LEU A 140 -2.74 6.50 3.11
N VAL A 141 -1.97 6.04 2.14
CA VAL A 141 -2.47 5.70 0.80
C VAL A 141 -2.33 4.19 0.63
N GLY A 142 -3.44 3.47 0.61
CA GLY A 142 -3.44 2.01 0.59
C GLY A 142 -4.14 1.43 -0.64
N PHE A 143 -3.46 0.53 -1.37
CA PHE A 143 -4.04 -0.23 -2.46
C PHE A 143 -4.45 -1.62 -1.99
N SER A 144 -5.66 -2.07 -2.36
CA SER A 144 -6.14 -3.42 -2.10
C SER A 144 -5.96 -3.83 -0.62
N TYR A 145 -5.09 -4.80 -0.29
CA TYR A 145 -4.77 -5.19 1.08
C TYR A 145 -4.18 -4.02 1.90
N GLY A 146 -3.35 -3.17 1.31
CA GLY A 146 -2.87 -1.94 1.96
C GLY A 146 -4.00 -0.98 2.37
N GLY A 147 -5.08 -0.94 1.59
CA GLY A 147 -6.30 -0.22 1.96
C GLY A 147 -7.01 -0.82 3.18
N TRP A 148 -7.05 -2.14 3.29
CA TRP A 148 -7.53 -2.83 4.48
C TRP A 148 -6.68 -2.50 5.72
N VAL A 149 -5.36 -2.47 5.57
CA VAL A 149 -4.43 -2.06 6.64
C VAL A 149 -4.69 -0.62 7.08
N ALA A 150 -4.82 0.32 6.14
CA ALA A 150 -5.12 1.72 6.43
C ALA A 150 -6.45 1.91 7.17
N MET A 151 -7.51 1.19 6.75
CA MET A 151 -8.80 1.21 7.45
C MET A 151 -8.68 0.66 8.89
N ASN A 152 -7.97 -0.44 9.08
CA ASN A 152 -7.76 -1.01 10.42
C ASN A 152 -6.97 -0.06 11.33
N GLN A 153 -5.97 0.65 10.80
CA GLN A 153 -5.26 1.71 11.54
C GLN A 153 -6.22 2.82 11.94
N ALA A 154 -7.03 3.31 11.00
CA ALA A 154 -7.98 4.40 11.26
C ALA A 154 -9.08 4.03 12.27
N VAL A 155 -9.47 2.74 12.35
CA VAL A 155 -10.44 2.24 13.36
C VAL A 155 -9.80 2.09 14.73
N ARG A 156 -8.57 1.53 14.80
CA ARG A 156 -8.00 1.02 16.06
C ARG A 156 -6.98 1.95 16.70
N ALA A 157 -6.26 2.73 15.89
CA ALA A 157 -5.25 3.68 16.36
C ALA A 157 -5.23 4.94 15.47
N PRO A 158 -6.32 5.77 15.46
CA PRO A 158 -6.46 6.91 14.55
C PRO A 158 -5.53 8.09 14.91
N GLY A 159 -4.95 8.13 16.09
CA GLY A 159 -4.22 9.29 16.60
C GLY A 159 -3.05 9.78 15.73
N ARG A 160 -2.46 8.87 14.94
CA ARG A 160 -1.36 9.18 14.01
C ARG A 160 -1.79 9.20 12.54
N VAL A 161 -3.09 9.19 12.27
CA VAL A 161 -3.63 9.21 10.90
C VAL A 161 -4.21 10.57 10.60
N ALA A 162 -3.67 11.26 9.61
CA ALA A 162 -4.20 12.52 9.11
C ALA A 162 -5.42 12.31 8.21
N SER A 163 -5.31 11.36 7.29
CA SER A 163 -6.38 10.90 6.40
C SER A 163 -6.03 9.53 5.81
N ILE A 164 -7.01 8.87 5.19
CA ILE A 164 -6.80 7.64 4.43
C ILE A 164 -7.28 7.80 2.99
N THR A 165 -6.44 7.39 2.04
CA THR A 165 -6.82 7.20 0.63
C THR A 165 -6.82 5.71 0.32
N LEU A 166 -7.96 5.21 -0.12
CA LEU A 166 -8.24 3.80 -0.32
C LEU A 166 -8.40 3.52 -1.81
N LEU A 167 -7.39 2.91 -2.41
CA LEU A 167 -7.39 2.55 -3.83
C LEU A 167 -7.90 1.12 -3.98
N ASP A 168 -9.14 0.97 -4.38
CA ASP A 168 -9.82 -0.31 -4.58
C ASP A 168 -9.57 -1.30 -3.41
N PRO A 169 -9.91 -0.92 -2.17
CA PRO A 169 -9.46 -1.61 -0.96
C PRO A 169 -10.14 -2.96 -0.79
N ALA A 170 -9.39 -3.90 -0.25
CA ALA A 170 -9.95 -5.14 0.32
C ALA A 170 -10.69 -4.85 1.65
N GLY A 171 -11.49 -5.81 2.12
CA GLY A 171 -12.16 -5.72 3.42
C GLY A 171 -13.48 -4.94 3.43
N LEU A 172 -13.94 -4.40 2.31
CA LEU A 172 -15.27 -3.81 2.19
C LEU A 172 -16.32 -4.84 1.72
N THR A 173 -15.90 -5.82 0.94
CA THR A 173 -16.76 -6.90 0.41
C THR A 173 -16.05 -8.24 0.48
N LYS A 174 -16.80 -9.33 0.28
CA LYS A 174 -16.23 -10.67 0.15
C LYS A 174 -15.53 -10.83 -1.20
N LEU A 175 -14.43 -11.58 -1.21
CA LEU A 175 -13.81 -12.06 -2.44
C LEU A 175 -14.76 -13.07 -3.09
N ASP A 176 -15.42 -12.68 -4.16
CA ASP A 176 -16.37 -13.51 -4.90
C ASP A 176 -15.73 -14.22 -6.10
N ALA A 177 -16.53 -15.01 -6.82
CA ALA A 177 -16.08 -15.74 -8.00
C ALA A 177 -15.58 -14.80 -9.13
N ARG A 178 -16.08 -13.56 -9.20
CA ARG A 178 -15.66 -12.54 -10.17
C ARG A 178 -14.20 -12.14 -9.92
N PHE A 179 -13.82 -11.92 -8.66
CA PHE A 179 -12.44 -11.60 -8.29
C PHE A 179 -11.49 -12.76 -8.63
N TRP A 180 -11.85 -13.99 -8.24
CA TRP A 180 -11.01 -15.17 -8.51
C TRP A 180 -10.87 -15.46 -10.00
N LEU A 181 -11.94 -15.26 -10.78
CA LEU A 181 -11.90 -15.39 -12.25
C LEU A 181 -10.97 -14.32 -12.85
N TRP A 182 -11.11 -13.05 -12.43
CA TRP A 182 -10.26 -11.96 -12.88
C TRP A 182 -8.78 -12.23 -12.55
N LEU A 183 -8.48 -12.66 -11.33
CA LEU A 183 -7.13 -13.00 -10.89
C LEU A 183 -6.54 -14.15 -11.72
N SER A 184 -7.34 -15.20 -11.98
CA SER A 184 -6.93 -16.35 -12.77
C SER A 184 -6.63 -15.96 -14.23
N ILE A 185 -7.50 -15.17 -14.85
CA ILE A 185 -7.30 -14.66 -16.21
C ILE A 185 -6.07 -13.76 -16.28
N GLY A 186 -5.89 -12.87 -15.29
CA GLY A 186 -4.72 -12.01 -15.17
C GLY A 186 -3.42 -12.81 -15.07
N GLY A 187 -3.40 -13.81 -14.20
CA GLY A 187 -2.25 -14.71 -14.06
C GLY A 187 -1.90 -15.46 -15.35
N LEU A 188 -2.90 -16.01 -16.04
CA LEU A 188 -2.70 -16.68 -17.34
C LEU A 188 -2.23 -15.70 -18.42
N ALA A 189 -2.79 -14.48 -18.43
CA ALA A 189 -2.40 -13.46 -19.38
C ALA A 189 -0.92 -13.05 -19.23
N CYS A 190 -0.39 -13.05 -18.01
CA CYS A 190 1.02 -12.78 -17.74
C CYS A 190 1.97 -13.83 -18.35
N LEU A 191 1.49 -15.03 -18.65
CA LEU A 191 2.27 -16.10 -19.29
C LEU A 191 2.28 -16.02 -20.82
N THR A 192 1.48 -15.13 -21.41
CA THR A 192 1.35 -15.03 -22.86
C THR A 192 2.50 -14.22 -23.50
N PRO A 193 2.81 -14.46 -24.80
CA PRO A 193 3.75 -13.63 -25.55
C PRO A 193 3.33 -12.15 -25.57
N MET A 194 4.31 -11.24 -25.65
CA MET A 194 4.10 -9.79 -25.54
C MET A 194 2.98 -9.21 -26.45
N PRO A 195 2.83 -9.61 -27.73
CA PRO A 195 1.74 -9.06 -28.56
C PRO A 195 0.34 -9.38 -28.02
N LEU A 196 0.13 -10.61 -27.54
CA LEU A 196 -1.12 -11.03 -26.93
C LEU A 196 -1.29 -10.41 -25.55
N ARG A 197 -0.23 -10.36 -24.75
CA ARG A 197 -0.22 -9.71 -23.42
C ARG A 197 -0.64 -8.25 -23.52
N ARG A 198 -0.17 -7.48 -24.50
CA ARG A 198 -0.60 -6.09 -24.74
C ARG A 198 -2.10 -5.97 -25.00
N ARG A 199 -2.73 -6.92 -25.68
CA ARG A 199 -4.18 -6.92 -25.89
C ARG A 199 -4.92 -7.24 -24.59
N LEU A 200 -4.46 -8.25 -23.87
CA LEU A 200 -5.04 -8.67 -22.60
C LEU A 200 -4.87 -7.60 -21.52
N ALA A 201 -3.71 -6.96 -21.43
CA ALA A 201 -3.46 -5.85 -20.49
C ALA A 201 -4.43 -4.67 -20.72
N ARG A 202 -4.71 -4.33 -21.99
CA ARG A 202 -5.71 -3.30 -22.32
C ARG A 202 -7.14 -3.72 -21.98
N TRP A 203 -7.48 -5.01 -22.19
CA TRP A 203 -8.79 -5.55 -21.88
C TRP A 203 -9.04 -5.66 -20.39
N LEU A 204 -8.01 -6.06 -19.62
CA LEU A 204 -8.03 -6.17 -18.15
C LEU A 204 -7.83 -4.83 -17.44
N ASP A 205 -7.53 -3.74 -18.16
CA ASP A 205 -7.07 -2.46 -17.59
C ASP A 205 -5.91 -2.65 -16.59
N SER A 206 -4.92 -3.43 -16.98
CA SER A 206 -3.78 -3.79 -16.13
C SER A 206 -2.45 -3.42 -16.80
N PRO A 207 -2.05 -2.14 -16.81
CA PRO A 207 -0.80 -1.70 -17.43
C PRO A 207 0.43 -2.33 -16.78
N PHE A 208 0.36 -2.68 -15.50
CA PHE A 208 1.39 -3.41 -14.76
C PHE A 208 1.92 -4.64 -15.51
N MET A 209 1.05 -5.35 -16.25
CA MET A 209 1.43 -6.54 -17.04
C MET A 209 2.45 -6.24 -18.14
N LEU A 210 2.70 -4.98 -18.47
CA LEU A 210 3.62 -4.55 -19.53
C LEU A 210 4.97 -4.08 -18.98
N GLU A 211 5.06 -3.83 -17.67
CA GLU A 211 6.29 -3.42 -16.99
C GLU A 211 7.17 -4.65 -16.73
N GLN A 212 8.22 -4.80 -17.53
CA GLN A 212 9.02 -6.03 -17.54
C GLN A 212 9.75 -6.29 -16.22
N ASP A 213 10.28 -5.25 -15.59
CA ASP A 213 11.00 -5.39 -14.31
C ASP A 213 10.07 -5.76 -13.17
N LEU A 214 8.89 -5.15 -13.10
CA LEU A 214 7.86 -5.52 -12.12
C LEU A 214 7.32 -6.93 -12.35
N MET A 215 7.13 -7.33 -13.62
CA MET A 215 6.73 -8.70 -13.95
C MET A 215 7.81 -9.72 -13.56
N THR A 216 9.08 -9.40 -13.78
CA THR A 216 10.21 -10.26 -13.39
C THR A 216 10.26 -10.40 -11.88
N LEU A 217 10.10 -9.29 -11.15
CA LEU A 217 10.04 -9.25 -9.70
C LEU A 217 8.87 -10.07 -9.15
N MET A 218 7.66 -9.88 -9.69
CA MET A 218 6.47 -10.65 -9.30
C MET A 218 6.70 -12.17 -9.48
N TRP A 219 7.23 -12.60 -10.63
CA TRP A 219 7.50 -14.01 -10.88
C TRP A 219 8.59 -14.58 -9.97
N ALA A 220 9.62 -13.79 -9.64
CA ALA A 220 10.65 -14.20 -8.69
C ALA A 220 10.04 -14.38 -7.29
N GLY A 221 9.15 -13.48 -6.86
CA GLY A 221 8.41 -13.58 -5.60
C GLY A 221 7.52 -14.82 -5.54
N ILE A 222 6.63 -15.01 -6.54
CA ILE A 222 5.71 -16.16 -6.59
C ILE A 222 6.45 -17.51 -6.53
N ARG A 223 7.61 -17.62 -7.18
CA ARG A 223 8.39 -18.88 -7.22
C ARG A 223 9.34 -19.04 -6.06
N GLY A 224 9.78 -17.94 -5.48
CA GLY A 224 10.89 -17.93 -4.51
C GLY A 224 10.47 -17.70 -3.07
N TYR A 225 9.25 -17.25 -2.83
CA TYR A 225 8.79 -16.87 -1.50
C TYR A 225 7.48 -17.56 -1.14
N ARG A 226 7.35 -18.01 0.09
CA ARG A 226 6.12 -18.54 0.66
C ARG A 226 5.43 -17.42 1.42
N ALA A 227 4.61 -16.64 0.73
CA ALA A 227 3.89 -15.53 1.32
C ALA A 227 2.95 -16.02 2.45
N GLU A 228 2.76 -15.17 3.45
CA GLU A 228 1.72 -15.39 4.45
C GLU A 228 0.33 -15.30 3.80
N PRO A 229 -0.61 -16.21 4.15
CA PRO A 229 -1.98 -16.08 3.69
C PRO A 229 -2.61 -14.79 4.21
N LYS A 230 -3.01 -13.92 3.32
CA LYS A 230 -3.66 -12.64 3.67
C LYS A 230 -5.18 -12.82 3.76
N PHE A 231 -5.65 -13.53 4.80
CA PHE A 231 -7.09 -13.63 5.10
C PHE A 231 -7.50 -12.36 5.86
N HIS A 232 -8.09 -11.41 5.15
CA HIS A 232 -8.59 -10.19 5.76
C HIS A 232 -10.06 -10.32 6.14
N ALA A 233 -10.38 -9.98 7.38
CA ALA A 233 -11.76 -9.85 7.82
C ALA A 233 -12.42 -8.64 7.11
N ILE A 234 -13.70 -8.80 6.78
CA ILE A 234 -14.50 -7.68 6.29
C ILE A 234 -14.79 -6.76 7.47
N LEU A 235 -14.55 -5.46 7.30
CA LEU A 235 -14.92 -4.49 8.32
C LEU A 235 -16.45 -4.47 8.47
N THR A 236 -16.90 -4.52 9.71
CA THR A 236 -18.32 -4.38 10.05
C THR A 236 -18.81 -2.96 9.75
N ASP A 237 -20.13 -2.77 9.69
CA ASP A 237 -20.73 -1.45 9.50
C ASP A 237 -20.35 -0.50 10.64
N ASP A 238 -20.25 -1.01 11.87
CA ASP A 238 -19.87 -0.21 13.04
C ASP A 238 -18.38 0.17 13.00
N GLU A 239 -17.51 -0.71 12.54
CA GLU A 239 -16.09 -0.36 12.31
C GLU A 239 -15.95 0.72 11.24
N LEU A 240 -16.74 0.67 10.15
CA LEU A 240 -16.70 1.74 9.14
C LEU A 240 -17.23 3.07 9.69
N ARG A 241 -18.30 3.06 10.49
CA ARG A 241 -18.81 4.27 11.16
C ARG A 241 -17.82 4.85 12.17
N ALA A 242 -16.95 4.02 12.73
CA ALA A 242 -15.91 4.45 13.67
C ALA A 242 -14.71 5.13 12.98
N ILE A 243 -14.58 5.06 11.65
CA ILE A 243 -13.53 5.78 10.92
C ILE A 243 -13.85 7.29 10.95
N SER A 244 -13.23 7.99 11.89
CA SER A 244 -13.46 9.43 12.11
C SER A 244 -12.53 10.33 11.29
N VAL A 245 -11.43 9.79 10.76
CA VAL A 245 -10.50 10.53 9.90
C VAL A 245 -11.09 10.75 8.50
N PRO A 246 -10.70 11.82 7.79
CA PRO A 246 -11.06 12.00 6.39
C PRO A 246 -10.66 10.80 5.53
N ALA A 247 -11.54 10.37 4.64
CA ALA A 247 -11.30 9.21 3.79
C ALA A 247 -11.63 9.51 2.32
N LEU A 248 -10.75 9.14 1.41
CA LEU A 248 -10.99 9.14 -0.04
C LEU A 248 -11.03 7.70 -0.54
N LEU A 249 -12.21 7.20 -0.89
CA LEU A 249 -12.39 5.87 -1.46
C LEU A 249 -12.47 5.94 -2.98
N ILE A 250 -11.46 5.39 -3.65
CA ILE A 250 -11.38 5.33 -5.11
C ILE A 250 -11.50 3.88 -5.56
N THR A 251 -12.43 3.60 -6.47
CA THR A 251 -12.53 2.29 -7.11
C THR A 251 -12.61 2.39 -8.63
N GLY A 252 -12.11 1.36 -9.31
CA GLY A 252 -12.20 1.24 -10.76
C GLY A 252 -13.64 0.96 -11.21
N ALA A 253 -14.09 1.63 -12.27
CA ALA A 253 -15.44 1.41 -12.82
C ALA A 253 -15.69 -0.06 -13.25
N ARG A 254 -14.63 -0.83 -13.49
CA ARG A 254 -14.65 -2.26 -13.84
C ARG A 254 -13.91 -3.12 -12.80
N SER A 255 -13.81 -2.67 -11.56
CA SER A 255 -13.16 -3.45 -10.51
C SER A 255 -13.83 -4.81 -10.33
N ALA A 256 -12.99 -5.84 -10.24
CA ALA A 256 -13.43 -7.19 -9.92
C ALA A 256 -13.55 -7.40 -8.40
N LEU A 257 -12.95 -6.54 -7.58
CA LEU A 257 -12.97 -6.64 -6.13
C LEU A 257 -14.15 -5.87 -5.53
N LEU A 258 -14.33 -4.60 -5.94
CA LEU A 258 -15.30 -3.68 -5.35
C LEU A 258 -16.09 -2.98 -6.46
N THR A 259 -17.36 -3.30 -6.62
CA THR A 259 -18.20 -2.62 -7.61
C THR A 259 -18.45 -1.16 -7.24
N PRO A 260 -18.75 -0.28 -8.22
CA PRO A 260 -19.14 1.10 -7.95
C PRO A 260 -20.34 1.24 -6.98
N ALA A 261 -21.29 0.32 -7.03
CA ALA A 261 -22.45 0.30 -6.13
C ALA A 261 -22.03 -0.05 -4.69
N GLU A 262 -21.22 -1.10 -4.53
CA GLU A 262 -20.67 -1.50 -3.24
C GLU A 262 -19.77 -0.41 -2.65
N ALA A 263 -18.92 0.23 -3.47
CA ALA A 263 -18.07 1.34 -3.04
C ALA A 263 -18.89 2.50 -2.46
N ARG A 264 -19.98 2.90 -3.14
CA ARG A 264 -20.88 3.94 -2.63
C ARG A 264 -21.59 3.51 -1.35
N ALA A 265 -22.11 2.28 -1.31
CA ALA A 265 -22.84 1.76 -0.15
C ALA A 265 -21.93 1.63 1.08
N ARG A 266 -20.71 1.10 0.90
CA ARG A 266 -19.75 0.95 2.02
C ARG A 266 -19.11 2.28 2.40
N GLY A 267 -18.81 3.12 1.41
CA GLY A 267 -18.24 4.46 1.62
C GLY A 267 -19.19 5.38 2.38
N SER A 268 -20.51 5.30 2.14
CA SER A 268 -21.49 6.11 2.88
C SER A 268 -21.59 5.78 4.38
N LEU A 269 -21.03 4.67 4.83
CA LEU A 269 -20.93 4.34 6.26
C LEU A 269 -19.80 5.08 6.96
N MET A 270 -18.78 5.53 6.24
CA MET A 270 -17.67 6.31 6.80
C MET A 270 -18.06 7.79 6.86
N PRO A 271 -18.13 8.43 8.04
CA PRO A 271 -18.74 9.77 8.22
C PRO A 271 -18.09 10.89 7.41
N ARG A 272 -16.79 10.76 7.10
CA ARG A 272 -16.00 11.77 6.39
C ARG A 272 -15.41 11.22 5.08
N ALA A 273 -16.15 10.33 4.40
CA ALA A 273 -15.65 9.72 3.16
C ALA A 273 -16.18 10.44 1.91
N GLU A 274 -15.25 10.70 1.00
CA GLU A 274 -15.53 10.95 -0.41
C GLU A 274 -15.38 9.65 -1.20
N VAL A 275 -16.30 9.36 -2.12
CA VAL A 275 -16.25 8.17 -2.98
C VAL A 275 -16.10 8.59 -4.44
N ALA A 276 -15.04 8.15 -5.08
CA ALA A 276 -14.73 8.41 -6.48
C ALA A 276 -14.69 7.11 -7.30
N ILE A 277 -15.36 7.12 -8.43
CA ILE A 277 -15.32 6.03 -9.41
C ILE A 277 -14.49 6.49 -10.60
N VAL A 278 -13.39 5.80 -10.88
CA VAL A 278 -12.47 6.19 -11.95
C VAL A 278 -12.38 5.12 -13.04
N PRO A 279 -11.97 5.48 -14.27
CA PRO A 279 -11.73 4.48 -15.30
C PRO A 279 -10.60 3.53 -14.90
N GLY A 280 -10.88 2.23 -14.88
CA GLY A 280 -9.89 1.20 -14.50
C GLY A 280 -10.53 -0.08 -13.98
N SER A 281 -9.68 -1.00 -13.54
CA SER A 281 -10.04 -2.26 -12.88
C SER A 281 -9.18 -2.44 -11.62
N HIS A 282 -9.36 -3.56 -10.90
CA HIS A 282 -8.49 -3.89 -9.76
C HIS A 282 -7.01 -4.03 -10.13
N GLY A 283 -6.69 -4.34 -11.38
CA GLY A 283 -5.30 -4.47 -11.86
C GLY A 283 -4.61 -3.15 -12.23
N GLY A 284 -5.31 -2.02 -12.15
CA GLY A 284 -4.76 -0.70 -12.43
C GLY A 284 -5.80 0.34 -12.78
N PHE A 285 -5.40 1.57 -12.62
CA PHE A 285 -6.20 2.74 -12.95
C PHE A 285 -5.70 3.34 -14.26
N LYS A 286 -6.64 3.78 -15.10
CA LYS A 286 -6.31 4.60 -16.26
C LYS A 286 -6.07 6.03 -15.80
N ARG A 287 -5.27 6.77 -16.57
CA ARG A 287 -5.02 8.19 -16.29
C ARG A 287 -4.37 8.41 -14.92
N ILE A 288 -3.21 7.79 -14.73
CA ILE A 288 -2.46 7.85 -13.47
C ILE A 288 -2.23 9.29 -12.99
N ASN A 289 -1.94 10.24 -13.89
CA ASN A 289 -1.75 11.64 -13.51
C ASN A 289 -3.01 12.24 -12.87
N GLU A 290 -4.19 12.03 -13.48
CA GLU A 290 -5.47 12.52 -12.91
C GLU A 290 -5.77 11.86 -11.55
N LEU A 291 -5.35 10.61 -11.37
CA LEU A 291 -5.47 9.92 -10.09
C LEU A 291 -4.53 10.54 -9.05
N ASN A 292 -3.28 10.80 -9.44
CA ASN A 292 -2.29 11.43 -8.57
C ASN A 292 -2.73 12.84 -8.16
N ASP A 293 -3.19 13.66 -9.12
CA ASP A 293 -3.72 15.01 -8.87
C ASP A 293 -4.87 14.98 -7.85
N ARG A 294 -5.77 14.00 -7.98
CA ARG A 294 -6.89 13.84 -7.04
C ARG A 294 -6.42 13.44 -5.64
N ILE A 295 -5.45 12.53 -5.53
CA ILE A 295 -4.90 12.11 -4.24
C ILE A 295 -4.16 13.28 -3.59
N ALA A 296 -3.31 13.97 -4.35
CA ALA A 296 -2.54 15.13 -3.87
C ALA A 296 -3.48 16.24 -3.37
N ALA A 297 -4.48 16.64 -4.17
CA ALA A 297 -5.46 17.64 -3.78
C ALA A 297 -6.25 17.25 -2.52
N PHE A 298 -6.59 15.96 -2.35
CA PHE A 298 -7.23 15.48 -1.13
C PHE A 298 -6.30 15.59 0.08
N VAL A 299 -5.04 15.21 -0.05
CA VAL A 299 -4.02 15.29 1.02
C VAL A 299 -3.79 16.75 1.42
N GLU A 300 -3.61 17.66 0.45
CA GLU A 300 -3.41 19.09 0.65
C GLU A 300 -4.60 19.74 1.40
N ALA A 301 -5.83 19.44 0.99
CA ALA A 301 -7.04 19.95 1.66
C ALA A 301 -7.10 19.56 3.15
N GLN A 302 -6.66 18.33 3.50
CA GLN A 302 -6.65 17.89 4.89
C GLN A 302 -5.52 18.56 5.72
N ALA A 303 -4.42 18.94 5.07
CA ALA A 303 -3.34 19.69 5.73
C ALA A 303 -3.78 21.13 6.04
N ALA A 304 -4.48 21.80 5.11
CA ALA A 304 -5.01 23.15 5.26
C ALA A 304 -6.07 23.24 6.37
N ASP A 305 -7.02 22.29 6.45
CA ASP A 305 -8.07 22.24 7.48
C ASP A 305 -7.48 22.13 8.90
N LYS A 306 -6.41 21.36 9.07
CA LYS A 306 -5.73 21.26 10.38
C LYS A 306 -5.02 22.55 10.78
N GLN A 307 -4.43 23.25 9.83
CA GLN A 307 -3.72 24.50 10.09
C GLN A 307 -4.71 25.61 10.48
N ALA A 308 -5.88 25.67 9.82
CA ALA A 308 -6.95 26.58 10.15
C ALA A 308 -7.51 26.32 11.57
N ALA A 309 -7.75 25.05 11.93
CA ALA A 309 -8.26 24.68 13.26
C ALA A 309 -7.26 24.99 14.40
N GLN A 310 -5.95 24.93 14.14
CA GLN A 310 -4.91 25.27 15.12
C GLN A 310 -4.77 26.78 15.33
N THR A 311 -4.99 27.59 14.28
CA THR A 311 -4.97 29.05 14.38
C THR A 311 -6.18 29.61 15.13
N ASP A 312 -7.36 29.01 14.97
CA ASP A 312 -8.58 29.43 15.71
C ASP A 312 -8.49 29.12 17.22
N THR A 313 -7.91 27.97 17.61
CA THR A 313 -7.69 27.63 19.02
C THR A 313 -6.62 28.50 19.68
N ALA A 314 -5.63 28.98 18.95
CA ALA A 314 -4.59 29.89 19.48
C ALA A 314 -5.03 31.36 19.54
N ALA A 315 -6.16 31.72 18.95
CA ALA A 315 -6.75 33.06 18.98
C ALA A 315 -7.77 33.23 20.14
N ASP A 316 -8.21 32.13 20.75
CA ASP A 316 -9.18 32.11 21.87
C ASP A 316 -8.51 31.97 23.26
N ASP A 317 -7.19 31.77 23.32
CA ASP A 317 -6.36 31.80 24.56
C ASP A 317 -5.62 33.14 24.69
#